data_36daa59a658c8cecd6dd6fb17c901859
#
_entry.id   36daa59a658c8cecd6dd6fb17c901859
#
_cell.length_a   1.000
_cell.length_b   1.000
_cell.length_c   1.000
_cell.angle_alpha   90.00
_cell.angle_beta   90.00
_cell.angle_gamma   90.00
#
_symmetry.space_group_name_H-M   'P 1'
#
loop_
_entity.id
_entity.type
_entity.pdbx_description
1 polymer ?
#
loop_
_entity_poly.entity_id
_entity_poly.type
_entity_poly.pdbx_seq_one_letter_code
_entity_poly.pdbx_strand_id
1 'polypeptide(L)'
;MGQKIHPLGFRIGITQKHRAQWFAKPKEYSTYIQEDQLIRDFLSQQLSGGLRGGVTVSSGGSAGKDKLSGGDAGLSKTLLSRRADRLLVEVHVAQPKVVTGEAGARLKELTIGIQKIQESQANYRASVNYRSSVLAANANDETETREVSIPSPASSVSFHVVQVAQPATDATLLAQKVAQQLEKRVAFRRIMKQTIQQAREAGVEGIKIQISGRLNGAEIARREWAREGRVPLHTLRADIDYCAYPAQTIYGLLGIKIWIYKTS
;
A
#
# COMPACT_ATOMS: atom_id res chain seq x y z
N MET A 1 -28.75 1.85 6.76
CA MET A 1 -27.54 2.63 7.14
C MET A 1 -26.95 3.21 5.86
N GLY A 2 -26.73 4.54 5.81
CA GLY A 2 -26.17 5.20 4.64
C GLY A 2 -24.73 4.75 4.33
N GLN A 3 -24.37 4.76 3.06
CA GLN A 3 -23.02 4.54 2.59
C GLN A 3 -22.15 5.73 3.00
N LYS A 4 -20.88 5.47 3.36
CA LYS A 4 -19.92 6.50 3.74
C LYS A 4 -18.81 6.58 2.71
N ILE A 5 -18.45 7.81 2.36
CA ILE A 5 -17.32 8.08 1.46
C ILE A 5 -16.01 7.72 2.17
N HIS A 6 -14.98 7.37 1.38
CA HIS A 6 -13.65 7.12 1.89
C HIS A 6 -13.06 8.40 2.49
N PRO A 7 -12.64 8.41 3.78
CA PRO A 7 -12.26 9.65 4.45
C PRO A 7 -11.07 10.37 3.81
N LEU A 8 -10.06 9.61 3.35
CA LEU A 8 -8.90 10.20 2.68
C LEU A 8 -9.27 10.72 1.29
N GLY A 9 -10.06 9.97 0.52
CA GLY A 9 -10.52 10.39 -0.80
C GLY A 9 -11.32 11.70 -0.77
N PHE A 10 -12.15 11.88 0.26
CA PHE A 10 -12.91 13.10 0.48
C PHE A 10 -12.02 14.34 0.74
N ARG A 11 -10.81 14.15 1.29
CA ARG A 11 -9.89 15.20 1.71
C ARG A 11 -8.70 15.44 0.78
N ILE A 12 -8.60 14.67 -0.31
CA ILE A 12 -7.55 14.87 -1.32
C ILE A 12 -7.66 16.27 -1.93
N GLY A 13 -6.52 16.96 -1.99
CA GLY A 13 -6.43 18.32 -2.52
C GLY A 13 -6.69 19.43 -1.50
N ILE A 14 -7.15 19.11 -0.30
CA ILE A 14 -7.38 20.08 0.78
C ILE A 14 -6.41 19.84 1.94
N THR A 15 -6.59 18.74 2.71
CA THR A 15 -5.71 18.39 3.82
C THR A 15 -4.72 17.27 3.44
N GLN A 16 -5.10 16.42 2.51
CA GLN A 16 -4.30 15.27 2.09
C GLN A 16 -3.77 15.44 0.67
N LYS A 17 -2.48 15.16 0.46
CA LYS A 17 -1.87 15.10 -0.88
C LYS A 17 -2.05 13.73 -1.50
N HIS A 18 -2.14 13.68 -2.83
CA HIS A 18 -2.18 12.42 -3.55
C HIS A 18 -0.88 11.63 -3.36
N ARG A 19 -0.98 10.31 -3.25
CA ARG A 19 0.18 9.43 -3.00
C ARG A 19 1.00 9.14 -4.27
N ALA A 20 0.50 9.49 -5.43
CA ALA A 20 1.22 9.46 -6.70
C ALA A 20 1.26 10.88 -7.27
N GLN A 21 2.46 11.35 -7.63
CA GLN A 21 2.69 12.71 -8.15
C GLN A 21 3.43 12.59 -9.48
N TRP A 22 2.67 12.40 -10.56
CA TRP A 22 3.19 12.34 -11.90
C TRP A 22 2.11 12.67 -12.92
N PHE A 23 2.55 13.01 -14.11
CA PHE A 23 1.72 13.24 -15.27
C PHE A 23 2.13 12.28 -16.39
N ALA A 24 1.16 11.77 -17.14
CA ALA A 24 1.40 10.92 -18.31
C ALA A 24 0.41 11.25 -19.42
N LYS A 25 0.81 11.00 -20.66
CA LYS A 25 -0.08 11.06 -21.81
C LYS A 25 -1.19 10.00 -21.69
N PRO A 26 -2.38 10.21 -22.28
CA PRO A 26 -3.49 9.24 -22.16
C PRO A 26 -3.14 7.80 -22.52
N LYS A 27 -2.27 7.61 -23.51
CA LYS A 27 -1.80 6.27 -23.96
C LYS A 27 -0.90 5.57 -22.94
N GLU A 28 -0.14 6.32 -22.15
CA GLU A 28 0.84 5.82 -21.17
C GLU A 28 0.26 5.71 -19.77
N TYR A 29 -0.85 6.40 -19.51
CA TYR A 29 -1.43 6.53 -18.19
C TYR A 29 -1.80 5.17 -17.56
N SER A 30 -2.44 4.30 -18.31
CA SER A 30 -2.85 2.97 -17.83
C SER A 30 -1.65 2.11 -17.41
N THR A 31 -0.56 2.24 -18.14
CA THR A 31 0.67 1.46 -17.88
C THR A 31 1.37 1.92 -16.60
N TYR A 32 1.46 3.24 -16.37
CA TYR A 32 2.06 3.76 -15.15
C TYR A 32 1.23 3.44 -13.90
N ILE A 33 -0.10 3.38 -14.01
CA ILE A 33 -0.94 2.92 -12.89
C ILE A 33 -0.65 1.46 -12.54
N GLN A 34 -0.52 0.59 -13.54
CA GLN A 34 -0.20 -0.82 -13.31
C GLN A 34 1.19 -0.99 -12.68
N GLU A 35 2.20 -0.25 -13.16
CA GLU A 35 3.54 -0.24 -12.55
C GLU A 35 3.49 0.23 -11.09
N ASP A 36 2.81 1.34 -10.83
CA ASP A 36 2.69 1.87 -9.49
C ASP A 36 2.03 0.88 -8.52
N GLN A 37 1.01 0.15 -9.00
CA GLN A 37 0.38 -0.88 -8.18
C GLN A 37 1.33 -2.05 -7.89
N LEU A 38 2.04 -2.56 -8.90
CA LEU A 38 3.02 -3.63 -8.72
C LEU A 38 4.15 -3.22 -7.77
N ILE A 39 4.65 -1.99 -7.88
CA ILE A 39 5.66 -1.47 -6.96
C ILE A 39 5.12 -1.40 -5.52
N ARG A 40 3.89 -0.92 -5.32
CA ARG A 40 3.26 -0.88 -3.99
C ARG A 40 3.05 -2.26 -3.41
N ASP A 41 2.59 -3.21 -4.21
CA ASP A 41 2.36 -4.59 -3.79
C ASP A 41 3.70 -5.27 -3.45
N PHE A 42 4.72 -5.10 -4.26
CA PHE A 42 6.07 -5.57 -3.98
C PHE A 42 6.61 -5.02 -2.66
N LEU A 43 6.57 -3.71 -2.46
CA LEU A 43 7.03 -3.08 -1.23
C LEU A 43 6.21 -3.53 -0.01
N SER A 44 4.90 -3.67 -0.15
CA SER A 44 4.05 -4.17 0.93
C SER A 44 4.39 -5.61 1.32
N GLN A 45 4.70 -6.48 0.34
CA GLN A 45 5.10 -7.86 0.59
C GLN A 45 6.48 -7.95 1.27
N GLN A 46 7.44 -7.16 0.82
CA GLN A 46 8.80 -7.18 1.36
C GLN A 46 8.92 -6.53 2.75
N LEU A 47 8.12 -5.50 3.04
CA LEU A 47 8.26 -4.70 4.25
C LEU A 47 7.26 -5.07 5.35
N SER A 48 6.14 -5.73 5.05
CA SER A 48 5.13 -6.14 6.03
C SER A 48 5.26 -7.58 6.53
N GLY A 49 6.44 -8.16 6.49
CA GLY A 49 6.69 -9.50 7.06
C GLY A 49 5.93 -10.67 6.43
N GLY A 50 5.41 -10.53 5.23
CA GLY A 50 4.84 -11.64 4.45
C GLY A 50 3.39 -12.02 4.76
N LEU A 51 2.62 -11.16 5.40
CA LEU A 51 1.22 -11.43 5.81
C LEU A 51 0.15 -11.13 4.74
N ARG A 52 0.53 -10.71 3.53
CA ARG A 52 -0.41 -10.59 2.43
C ARG A 52 -0.22 -11.71 1.42
N GLY A 53 -1.22 -12.59 1.30
CA GLY A 53 -1.43 -13.41 0.12
C GLY A 53 -1.74 -12.51 -1.09
N GLY A 54 -0.75 -11.76 -1.54
CA GLY A 54 -0.80 -11.02 -2.79
C GLY A 54 -0.48 -11.97 -3.93
N VAL A 55 -1.13 -11.76 -5.07
CA VAL A 55 -0.85 -12.44 -6.33
C VAL A 55 0.66 -12.48 -6.54
N THR A 56 1.24 -13.66 -6.39
CA THR A 56 2.60 -13.91 -6.82
C THR A 56 2.61 -13.71 -8.32
N VAL A 57 3.24 -12.66 -8.81
CA VAL A 57 3.61 -12.58 -10.23
C VAL A 57 4.61 -13.72 -10.42
N SER A 58 4.11 -14.87 -10.83
CA SER A 58 4.92 -16.01 -11.24
C SER A 58 5.59 -15.68 -12.56
N SER A 59 6.69 -14.92 -12.51
CA SER A 59 7.70 -15.03 -13.56
C SER A 59 8.28 -16.43 -13.39
N GLY A 60 8.05 -17.32 -14.38
CA GLY A 60 8.40 -18.74 -14.38
C GLY A 60 9.88 -19.00 -14.08
N GLY A 61 10.21 -19.08 -12.83
CA GLY A 61 11.50 -19.46 -12.30
C GLY A 61 11.27 -19.97 -10.90
N SER A 62 11.78 -21.14 -10.58
CA SER A 62 11.66 -21.92 -9.35
C SER A 62 11.45 -21.05 -8.12
N ALA A 63 10.34 -21.27 -7.42
CA ALA A 63 10.00 -20.61 -6.16
C ALA A 63 11.09 -20.89 -5.11
N GLY A 64 12.18 -20.14 -5.19
CA GLY A 64 13.14 -20.00 -4.12
C GLY A 64 12.43 -19.36 -2.93
N LYS A 65 12.41 -20.04 -1.81
CA LYS A 65 11.91 -19.57 -0.51
C LYS A 65 12.85 -18.50 0.07
N ASP A 66 13.21 -17.50 -0.71
CA ASP A 66 13.98 -16.38 -0.20
C ASP A 66 13.02 -15.37 0.46
N LYS A 67 12.37 -15.85 1.54
CA LYS A 67 11.88 -14.93 2.56
C LYS A 67 13.10 -14.26 3.14
N LEU A 68 13.43 -13.06 2.67
CA LEU A 68 14.35 -12.22 3.41
C LEU A 68 13.86 -12.17 4.85
N SER A 69 14.67 -12.70 5.76
CA SER A 69 14.39 -12.76 7.20
C SER A 69 14.52 -11.37 7.81
N GLY A 70 13.74 -10.43 7.32
CA GLY A 70 13.65 -9.10 7.87
C GLY A 70 12.37 -8.98 8.69
N GLY A 71 12.48 -8.53 9.93
CA GLY A 71 11.34 -8.23 10.77
C GLY A 71 10.37 -7.25 10.09
N ASP A 72 9.17 -7.14 10.62
CA ASP A 72 8.17 -6.18 10.15
C ASP A 72 8.70 -4.74 10.28
N ALA A 73 8.89 -4.07 9.16
CA ALA A 73 9.37 -2.70 9.12
C ALA A 73 8.29 -1.67 9.49
N GLY A 74 7.02 -2.09 9.49
CA GLY A 74 5.87 -1.22 9.70
C GLY A 74 5.73 -0.20 8.58
N LEU A 75 5.25 -0.62 7.42
CA LEU A 75 5.01 0.26 6.28
C LEU A 75 3.76 1.11 6.51
N SER A 76 3.90 2.44 6.59
CA SER A 76 2.80 3.40 6.70
C SER A 76 2.23 3.77 5.33
N LYS A 77 3.02 4.41 4.50
CA LYS A 77 2.61 4.85 3.16
C LYS A 77 3.79 4.85 2.20
N THR A 78 3.48 4.70 0.91
CA THR A 78 4.44 4.80 -0.19
C THR A 78 4.01 5.96 -1.09
N LEU A 79 4.91 6.91 -1.31
CA LEU A 79 4.74 8.01 -2.25
C LEU A 79 5.58 7.72 -3.48
N LEU A 80 4.96 7.88 -4.65
CA LEU A 80 5.61 7.67 -5.94
C LEU A 80 5.58 8.98 -6.72
N SER A 81 6.73 9.47 -7.12
CA SER A 81 6.81 10.60 -8.03
C SER A 81 7.67 10.24 -9.24
N ARG A 82 7.16 10.59 -10.42
CA ARG A 82 7.85 10.37 -11.69
C ARG A 82 8.23 11.72 -12.29
N ARG A 83 9.47 11.84 -12.63
CA ARG A 83 9.97 12.92 -13.50
C ARG A 83 10.56 12.22 -14.73
N ALA A 84 10.72 12.94 -15.84
CA ALA A 84 11.10 12.38 -17.14
C ALA A 84 11.84 11.02 -17.09
N ASP A 85 13.03 11.00 -16.51
CA ASP A 85 13.91 9.81 -16.50
C ASP A 85 14.12 9.21 -15.10
N ARG A 86 13.40 9.71 -14.08
CA ARG A 86 13.61 9.27 -12.69
C ARG A 86 12.31 8.87 -12.02
N LEU A 87 12.33 7.69 -11.41
CA LEU A 87 11.30 7.26 -10.47
C LEU A 87 11.80 7.49 -9.04
N LEU A 88 11.13 8.38 -8.31
CA LEU A 88 11.37 8.59 -6.90
C LEU A 88 10.34 7.81 -6.08
N VAL A 89 10.82 6.89 -5.28
CA VAL A 89 10.03 6.07 -4.36
C VAL A 89 10.35 6.49 -2.93
N GLU A 90 9.40 7.13 -2.27
CA GLU A 90 9.55 7.53 -0.88
C GLU A 90 8.67 6.63 0.00
N VAL A 91 9.29 5.97 0.95
CA VAL A 91 8.64 4.97 1.82
C VAL A 91 8.68 5.43 3.26
N HIS A 92 7.51 5.62 3.86
CA HIS A 92 7.36 5.97 5.27
C HIS A 92 7.24 4.70 6.11
N VAL A 93 8.15 4.50 7.05
CA VAL A 93 8.23 3.29 7.87
C VAL A 93 8.40 3.61 9.35
N ALA A 94 7.95 2.69 10.20
CA ALA A 94 8.15 2.80 11.64
C ALA A 94 9.62 2.51 12.04
N GLN A 95 10.23 1.51 11.38
CA GLN A 95 11.59 1.06 11.68
C GLN A 95 12.49 1.13 10.45
N PRO A 96 13.16 2.26 10.19
CA PRO A 96 14.01 2.43 9.02
C PRO A 96 15.22 1.47 8.99
N LYS A 97 15.75 1.08 10.15
CA LYS A 97 16.86 0.11 10.25
C LYS A 97 16.57 -1.22 9.58
N VAL A 98 15.30 -1.69 9.66
CA VAL A 98 14.87 -2.95 9.02
C VAL A 98 14.87 -2.83 7.51
N VAL A 99 14.58 -1.65 6.96
CA VAL A 99 14.53 -1.39 5.51
C VAL A 99 15.93 -1.19 4.93
N THR A 100 16.79 -0.47 5.64
CA THR A 100 18.17 -0.24 5.17
C THR A 100 19.00 -1.52 5.27
N GLY A 101 18.78 -2.33 6.32
CA GLY A 101 19.59 -3.50 6.57
C GLY A 101 21.02 -3.15 6.97
N GLU A 102 21.87 -4.17 7.10
CA GLU A 102 23.30 -3.98 7.35
C GLU A 102 23.97 -3.40 6.11
N ALA A 103 24.71 -2.32 6.28
CA ALA A 103 25.45 -1.61 5.23
C ALA A 103 24.61 -1.21 3.98
N GLY A 104 23.29 -1.10 4.12
CA GLY A 104 22.41 -0.74 2.99
C GLY A 104 22.17 -1.84 1.96
N ALA A 105 22.50 -3.10 2.27
CA ALA A 105 22.34 -4.22 1.35
C ALA A 105 20.88 -4.43 0.95
N ARG A 106 19.96 -4.41 1.94
CA ARG A 106 18.53 -4.60 1.69
C ARG A 106 17.92 -3.49 0.83
N LEU A 107 18.38 -2.26 1.01
CA LEU A 107 17.94 -1.13 0.19
C LEU A 107 18.32 -1.33 -1.28
N LYS A 108 19.54 -1.84 -1.55
CA LYS A 108 19.99 -2.18 -2.91
C LYS A 108 19.11 -3.27 -3.52
N GLU A 109 18.78 -4.32 -2.76
CA GLU A 109 17.89 -5.41 -3.22
C GLU A 109 16.50 -4.89 -3.57
N LEU A 110 15.92 -4.01 -2.74
CA LEU A 110 14.63 -3.38 -3.02
C LEU A 110 14.69 -2.54 -4.30
N THR A 111 15.76 -1.78 -4.49
CA THR A 111 15.96 -0.97 -5.70
C THR A 111 16.06 -1.85 -6.95
N ILE A 112 16.85 -2.92 -6.90
CA ILE A 112 16.95 -3.92 -7.99
C ILE A 112 15.59 -4.59 -8.25
N GLY A 113 14.84 -4.91 -7.20
CA GLY A 113 13.49 -5.47 -7.33
C GLY A 113 12.53 -4.55 -8.08
N ILE A 114 12.57 -3.25 -7.79
CA ILE A 114 11.76 -2.25 -8.49
C ILE A 114 12.20 -2.11 -9.96
N GLN A 115 13.51 -2.10 -10.25
CA GLN A 115 14.02 -2.07 -11.62
C GLN A 115 13.55 -3.28 -12.45
N LYS A 116 13.60 -4.49 -11.87
CA LYS A 116 13.08 -5.71 -12.52
C LYS A 116 11.57 -5.61 -12.83
N ILE A 117 10.78 -4.99 -11.95
CA ILE A 117 9.35 -4.76 -12.22
C ILE A 117 9.18 -3.84 -13.43
N GLN A 118 9.96 -2.75 -13.51
CA GLN A 118 9.92 -1.84 -14.65
C GLN A 118 10.31 -2.52 -15.96
N GLU A 119 11.38 -3.30 -15.94
CA GLU A 119 11.85 -4.07 -17.11
C GLU A 119 10.80 -5.10 -17.57
N SER A 120 10.20 -5.82 -16.63
CA SER A 120 9.15 -6.80 -16.95
C SER A 120 7.93 -6.16 -17.58
N GLN A 121 7.52 -4.98 -17.10
CA GLN A 121 6.43 -4.22 -17.69
C GLN A 121 6.78 -3.65 -19.07
N ALA A 122 7.99 -3.19 -19.27
CA ALA A 122 8.47 -2.74 -20.58
C ALA A 122 8.43 -3.89 -21.59
N ASN A 123 8.91 -5.07 -21.23
CA ASN A 123 8.88 -6.28 -22.06
C ASN A 123 7.44 -6.72 -22.38
N TYR A 124 6.54 -6.69 -21.39
CA TYR A 124 5.12 -6.99 -21.62
C TYR A 124 4.49 -6.03 -22.63
N ARG A 125 4.76 -4.73 -22.52
CA ARG A 125 4.29 -3.71 -23.46
C ARG A 125 4.81 -3.95 -24.87
N ALA A 126 6.09 -4.26 -25.01
CA ALA A 126 6.68 -4.59 -26.29
C ALA A 126 5.97 -5.79 -26.95
N SER A 127 5.66 -6.82 -26.17
CA SER A 127 4.94 -8.00 -26.68
C SER A 127 3.48 -7.71 -27.09
N VAL A 128 2.78 -6.83 -26.35
CA VAL A 128 1.40 -6.44 -26.69
C VAL A 128 1.38 -5.58 -27.94
N ASN A 129 2.30 -4.63 -28.07
CA ASN A 129 2.41 -3.79 -29.26
C ASN A 129 2.77 -4.61 -30.50
N TYR A 130 3.67 -5.58 -30.39
CA TYR A 130 3.98 -6.51 -31.48
C TYR A 130 2.74 -7.30 -31.91
N ARG A 131 1.96 -7.84 -31.00
CA ARG A 131 0.71 -8.55 -31.32
C ARG A 131 -0.31 -7.66 -32.01
N SER A 132 -0.49 -6.42 -31.55
CA SER A 132 -1.40 -5.47 -32.18
C SER A 132 -0.94 -5.06 -33.58
N SER A 133 0.35 -4.89 -33.81
CA SER A 133 0.91 -4.58 -35.15
C SER A 133 0.75 -5.75 -36.12
N VAL A 134 0.93 -6.99 -35.66
CA VAL A 134 0.75 -8.19 -36.48
C VAL A 134 -0.75 -8.37 -36.84
N LEU A 135 -1.66 -8.12 -35.91
CA LEU A 135 -3.11 -8.18 -36.17
C LEU A 135 -3.56 -7.08 -37.13
N ALA A 136 -3.02 -5.87 -37.02
CA ALA A 136 -3.30 -4.77 -37.94
C ALA A 136 -2.75 -5.03 -39.35
N ALA A 137 -1.56 -5.60 -39.47
CA ALA A 137 -0.96 -5.97 -40.75
C ALA A 137 -1.77 -7.06 -41.49
N ASN A 138 -2.41 -7.97 -40.76
CA ASN A 138 -3.27 -9.01 -41.31
C ASN A 138 -4.67 -8.50 -41.71
N ALA A 139 -5.06 -7.28 -41.30
CA ALA A 139 -6.36 -6.70 -41.56
C ALA A 139 -6.44 -5.86 -42.85
N ASN A 140 -5.40 -5.81 -43.67
CA ASN A 140 -5.31 -5.06 -44.94
C ASN A 140 -5.75 -3.58 -44.87
N ASP A 141 -5.58 -2.96 -43.73
CA ASP A 141 -5.88 -1.54 -43.56
C ASP A 141 -4.58 -0.77 -43.58
N GLU A 142 -4.38 0.01 -44.67
CA GLU A 142 -3.23 0.91 -44.86
C GLU A 142 -3.27 2.12 -43.91
N THR A 143 -3.65 1.89 -42.67
CA THR A 143 -3.52 2.90 -41.65
C THR A 143 -2.08 2.92 -41.14
N GLU A 144 -1.42 4.05 -41.39
CA GLU A 144 -0.11 4.43 -40.89
C GLU A 144 0.23 3.72 -39.57
N THR A 145 1.22 2.86 -39.62
CA THR A 145 1.87 2.33 -38.42
C THR A 145 2.49 3.47 -37.65
N ARG A 146 1.66 4.18 -36.89
CA ARG A 146 2.17 5.16 -35.93
C ARG A 146 2.98 4.37 -34.92
N GLU A 147 4.29 4.53 -35.00
CA GLU A 147 5.22 4.07 -33.99
C GLU A 147 4.72 4.57 -32.64
N VAL A 148 4.13 3.67 -31.87
CA VAL A 148 3.78 3.95 -30.48
C VAL A 148 5.12 3.99 -29.76
N SER A 149 5.63 5.20 -29.55
CA SER A 149 6.84 5.41 -28.76
C SER A 149 6.62 4.76 -27.40
N ILE A 150 7.26 3.63 -27.18
CA ILE A 150 7.26 2.93 -25.89
C ILE A 150 8.02 3.86 -24.96
N PRO A 151 7.39 4.37 -23.87
CA PRO A 151 8.15 5.14 -22.89
C PRO A 151 9.26 4.23 -22.37
N SER A 152 10.51 4.67 -22.53
CA SER A 152 11.65 3.96 -21.96
C SER A 152 11.44 3.82 -20.46
N PRO A 153 11.78 2.66 -19.84
CA PRO A 153 11.73 2.54 -18.38
C PRO A 153 12.56 3.67 -17.78
N ALA A 154 12.09 4.24 -16.67
CA ALA A 154 12.82 5.31 -16.01
C ALA A 154 14.28 4.88 -15.81
N SER A 155 15.23 5.66 -16.35
CA SER A 155 16.64 5.30 -16.40
C SER A 155 17.27 5.17 -14.99
N SER A 156 16.64 5.78 -13.99
CA SER A 156 17.12 5.73 -12.61
C SER A 156 15.98 5.65 -11.60
N VAL A 157 16.14 4.75 -10.63
CA VAL A 157 15.26 4.62 -9.47
C VAL A 157 15.95 5.21 -8.25
N SER A 158 15.34 6.21 -7.62
CA SER A 158 15.79 6.78 -6.35
C SER A 158 14.86 6.30 -5.24
N PHE A 159 15.43 5.67 -4.21
CA PHE A 159 14.69 5.12 -3.09
C PHE A 159 15.01 5.92 -1.81
N HIS A 160 13.98 6.51 -1.20
CA HIS A 160 14.10 7.28 0.03
C HIS A 160 13.30 6.63 1.14
N VAL A 161 13.94 6.49 2.30
CA VAL A 161 13.31 5.95 3.52
C VAL A 161 13.10 7.07 4.51
N VAL A 162 11.85 7.29 4.90
CA VAL A 162 11.47 8.31 5.89
C VAL A 162 10.93 7.61 7.12
N GLN A 163 11.46 8.00 8.28
CA GLN A 163 10.95 7.50 9.55
C GLN A 163 9.67 8.21 9.95
N VAL A 164 8.66 7.45 10.36
CA VAL A 164 7.46 8.01 10.97
C VAL A 164 7.77 8.39 12.42
N ALA A 165 7.65 9.67 12.76
CA ALA A 165 8.01 10.18 14.08
C ALA A 165 7.18 9.55 15.21
N GLN A 166 5.88 9.42 14.99
CA GLN A 166 4.94 8.85 15.98
C GLN A 166 4.13 7.71 15.36
N PRO A 167 4.58 6.45 15.47
CA PRO A 167 3.85 5.31 14.89
C PRO A 167 2.45 5.10 15.47
N ALA A 168 2.21 5.55 16.69
CA ALA A 168 0.92 5.42 17.34
C ALA A 168 -0.16 6.42 16.84
N THR A 169 0.24 7.42 16.05
CA THR A 169 -0.70 8.37 15.41
C THR A 169 -1.02 7.99 13.95
N ASP A 170 -0.44 6.92 13.45
CA ASP A 170 -0.64 6.45 12.07
C ASP A 170 -1.65 5.30 12.02
N ALA A 171 -2.72 5.50 11.24
CA ALA A 171 -3.80 4.51 11.15
C ALA A 171 -3.35 3.19 10.52
N THR A 172 -2.41 3.24 9.58
CA THR A 172 -1.92 2.04 8.88
C THR A 172 -1.09 1.17 9.81
N LEU A 173 -0.17 1.79 10.58
CA LEU A 173 0.68 1.08 11.54
C LEU A 173 -0.12 0.46 12.68
N LEU A 174 -1.10 1.20 13.20
CA LEU A 174 -2.00 0.65 14.22
C LEU A 174 -2.84 -0.50 13.67
N ALA A 175 -3.33 -0.41 12.42
CA ALA A 175 -4.11 -1.49 11.81
C ALA A 175 -3.28 -2.77 11.62
N GLN A 176 -2.02 -2.65 11.20
CA GLN A 176 -1.09 -3.76 11.10
C GLN A 176 -0.84 -4.42 12.45
N LYS A 177 -0.59 -3.61 13.50
CA LYS A 177 -0.41 -4.11 14.87
C LYS A 177 -1.63 -4.84 15.40
N VAL A 178 -2.83 -4.29 15.16
CA VAL A 178 -4.10 -4.93 15.52
C VAL A 178 -4.28 -6.26 14.78
N ALA A 179 -3.96 -6.32 13.48
CA ALA A 179 -4.02 -7.53 12.68
C ALA A 179 -3.11 -8.62 13.22
N GLN A 180 -1.86 -8.30 13.51
CA GLN A 180 -0.89 -9.25 14.10
C GLN A 180 -1.36 -9.80 15.46
N GLN A 181 -1.98 -8.96 16.29
CA GLN A 181 -2.52 -9.43 17.57
C GLN A 181 -3.74 -10.34 17.41
N LEU A 182 -4.62 -10.05 16.43
CA LEU A 182 -5.77 -10.91 16.12
C LEU A 182 -5.33 -12.26 15.56
N GLU A 183 -4.30 -12.30 14.73
CA GLU A 183 -3.70 -13.54 14.22
C GLU A 183 -3.08 -14.39 15.32
N LYS A 184 -2.51 -13.75 16.35
CA LYS A 184 -2.03 -14.39 17.59
C LYS A 184 -3.17 -14.78 18.55
N ARG A 185 -4.43 -14.68 18.11
CA ARG A 185 -5.63 -15.08 18.86
C ARG A 185 -5.85 -14.31 20.16
N VAL A 186 -5.37 -13.08 20.27
CA VAL A 186 -5.68 -12.20 21.41
C VAL A 186 -7.14 -11.77 21.33
N ALA A 187 -7.83 -11.69 22.47
CA ALA A 187 -9.23 -11.28 22.52
C ALA A 187 -9.44 -9.87 21.93
N PHE A 188 -10.32 -9.72 20.94
CA PHE A 188 -10.53 -8.47 20.20
C PHE A 188 -10.90 -7.27 21.09
N ARG A 189 -11.65 -7.50 22.19
CA ARG A 189 -12.00 -6.42 23.15
C ARG A 189 -10.77 -5.85 23.85
N ARG A 190 -9.82 -6.71 24.21
CA ARG A 190 -8.54 -6.30 24.81
C ARG A 190 -7.71 -5.48 23.82
N ILE A 191 -7.64 -5.96 22.58
CA ILE A 191 -6.90 -5.29 21.51
C ILE A 191 -7.47 -3.89 21.27
N MET A 192 -8.80 -3.76 21.12
CA MET A 192 -9.44 -2.46 20.91
C MET A 192 -9.13 -1.48 22.03
N LYS A 193 -9.25 -1.90 23.30
CA LYS A 193 -8.92 -1.04 24.44
C LYS A 193 -7.46 -0.62 24.45
N GLN A 194 -6.55 -1.55 24.23
CA GLN A 194 -5.10 -1.29 24.19
C GLN A 194 -4.73 -0.33 23.06
N THR A 195 -5.29 -0.50 21.88
CA THR A 195 -5.01 0.38 20.72
C THR A 195 -5.55 1.79 20.97
N ILE A 196 -6.74 1.91 21.54
CA ILE A 196 -7.32 3.22 21.90
C ILE A 196 -6.43 3.93 22.94
N GLN A 197 -5.99 3.21 23.97
CA GLN A 197 -5.11 3.75 24.98
C GLN A 197 -3.77 4.23 24.39
N GLN A 198 -3.13 3.44 23.52
CA GLN A 198 -1.90 3.82 22.84
C GLN A 198 -2.04 5.08 21.99
N ALA A 199 -3.14 5.21 21.25
CA ALA A 199 -3.39 6.40 20.45
C ALA A 199 -3.65 7.64 21.33
N ARG A 200 -4.34 7.47 22.46
CA ARG A 200 -4.56 8.55 23.43
C ARG A 200 -3.26 9.04 24.08
N GLU A 201 -2.40 8.11 24.48
CA GLU A 201 -1.07 8.42 25.04
C GLU A 201 -0.18 9.17 24.02
N ALA A 202 -0.39 8.91 22.71
CA ALA A 202 0.28 9.63 21.64
C ALA A 202 -0.31 11.03 21.33
N GLY A 203 -1.34 11.48 22.08
CA GLY A 203 -1.92 12.82 21.93
C GLY A 203 -2.90 12.99 20.78
N VAL A 204 -3.56 11.92 20.33
CA VAL A 204 -4.59 11.99 19.29
C VAL A 204 -5.89 12.55 19.86
N GLU A 205 -6.55 13.48 19.15
CA GLU A 205 -7.85 14.06 19.61
C GLU A 205 -9.00 13.07 19.60
N GLY A 206 -8.94 12.09 18.69
CA GLY A 206 -9.95 11.05 18.64
C GLY A 206 -9.58 9.86 17.78
N ILE A 207 -10.05 8.70 18.23
CA ILE A 207 -9.87 7.44 17.53
C ILE A 207 -11.18 6.67 17.45
N LYS A 208 -11.41 6.02 16.32
CA LYS A 208 -12.48 5.04 16.15
C LYS A 208 -11.89 3.78 15.52
N ILE A 209 -12.16 2.63 16.16
CA ILE A 209 -11.76 1.32 15.67
C ILE A 209 -13.01 0.51 15.41
N GLN A 210 -13.04 -0.22 14.32
CA GLN A 210 -14.09 -1.15 13.95
C GLN A 210 -13.48 -2.46 13.48
N ILE A 211 -13.93 -3.56 14.05
CA ILE A 211 -13.53 -4.92 13.63
C ILE A 211 -14.80 -5.65 13.20
N SER A 212 -14.75 -6.34 12.08
CA SER A 212 -15.88 -7.05 11.50
C SER A 212 -15.45 -8.43 11.00
N GLY A 213 -16.32 -9.41 11.15
CA GLY A 213 -16.08 -10.80 10.77
C GLY A 213 -16.45 -11.77 11.89
N ARG A 214 -15.88 -12.96 11.87
CA ARG A 214 -16.08 -14.02 12.86
C ARG A 214 -15.22 -13.77 14.11
N LEU A 215 -15.68 -12.84 14.96
CA LEU A 215 -14.93 -12.41 16.14
C LEU A 215 -14.80 -13.56 17.15
N ASN A 216 -13.56 -13.84 17.58
CA ASN A 216 -13.21 -14.96 18.46
C ASN A 216 -13.66 -16.34 17.94
N GLY A 217 -13.76 -16.52 16.63
CA GLY A 217 -14.18 -17.76 16.02
C GLY A 217 -15.70 -18.05 16.08
N ALA A 218 -16.52 -17.05 16.41
CA ALA A 218 -17.97 -17.19 16.39
C ALA A 218 -18.47 -17.60 15.00
N GLU A 219 -19.48 -18.46 14.94
CA GLU A 219 -20.05 -18.94 13.68
C GLU A 219 -20.68 -17.81 12.86
N ILE A 220 -21.38 -16.90 13.55
CA ILE A 220 -22.03 -15.76 12.92
C ILE A 220 -21.08 -14.56 12.94
N ALA A 221 -20.86 -13.97 11.77
CA ALA A 221 -20.08 -12.75 11.64
C ALA A 221 -20.81 -11.56 12.25
N ARG A 222 -20.08 -10.75 13.00
CA ARG A 222 -20.62 -9.52 13.60
C ARG A 222 -19.64 -8.38 13.48
N ARG A 223 -20.12 -7.17 13.76
CA ARG A 223 -19.35 -5.95 13.74
C ARG A 223 -19.35 -5.33 15.14
N GLU A 224 -18.14 -5.11 15.66
CA GLU A 224 -17.91 -4.41 16.90
C GLU A 224 -17.09 -3.16 16.62
N TRP A 225 -17.39 -2.08 17.33
CA TRP A 225 -16.64 -0.83 17.20
C TRP A 225 -16.51 -0.15 18.56
N ALA A 226 -15.45 0.59 18.72
CA ALA A 226 -15.19 1.45 19.87
C ALA A 226 -14.69 2.81 19.40
N ARG A 227 -15.05 3.87 20.10
CA ARG A 227 -14.63 5.24 19.80
C ARG A 227 -14.28 5.96 21.10
N GLU A 228 -13.22 6.72 21.06
CA GLU A 228 -12.84 7.65 22.12
C GLU A 228 -12.45 8.99 21.47
N GLY A 229 -12.86 10.09 22.12
CA GLY A 229 -12.64 11.43 21.59
C GLY A 229 -13.56 11.81 20.41
N ARG A 230 -13.15 12.82 19.67
CA ARG A 230 -13.88 13.38 18.53
C ARG A 230 -13.37 12.76 17.21
N VAL A 231 -14.27 12.39 16.32
CA VAL A 231 -13.93 11.96 14.95
C VAL A 231 -14.92 12.63 13.99
N PRO A 232 -14.65 13.89 13.58
CA PRO A 232 -15.56 14.68 12.76
C PRO A 232 -15.46 14.30 11.28
N LEU A 233 -16.10 13.20 10.86
CA LEU A 233 -16.00 12.67 9.48
C LEU A 233 -16.57 13.61 8.42
N HIS A 234 -17.52 14.47 8.78
CA HIS A 234 -18.15 15.42 7.86
C HIS A 234 -17.37 16.74 7.71
N THR A 235 -16.48 17.06 8.64
CA THR A 235 -15.68 18.28 8.61
C THR A 235 -14.51 18.10 7.65
N LEU A 236 -14.51 18.84 6.55
CA LEU A 236 -13.54 18.71 5.46
C LEU A 236 -12.11 19.10 5.89
N ARG A 237 -11.99 20.17 6.69
CA ARG A 237 -10.69 20.67 7.19
C ARG A 237 -10.04 19.79 8.25
N ALA A 238 -10.77 18.81 8.84
CA ALA A 238 -10.22 17.92 9.85
C ALA A 238 -9.22 16.96 9.25
N ASP A 239 -8.02 16.87 9.81
CA ASP A 239 -7.01 15.89 9.39
C ASP A 239 -7.33 14.51 9.97
N ILE A 240 -7.94 13.67 9.15
CA ILE A 240 -8.34 12.32 9.52
C ILE A 240 -7.50 11.33 8.73
N ASP A 241 -6.72 10.53 9.46
CA ASP A 241 -6.04 9.39 8.90
C ASP A 241 -6.94 8.15 8.97
N TYR A 242 -6.90 7.32 7.93
CA TYR A 242 -7.78 6.16 7.81
C TYR A 242 -7.06 4.98 7.19
N CYS A 243 -7.26 3.81 7.77
CA CYS A 243 -6.81 2.56 7.19
C CYS A 243 -7.91 1.49 7.27
N ALA A 244 -8.05 0.73 6.18
CA ALA A 244 -8.80 -0.51 6.14
C ALA A 244 -7.80 -1.64 5.89
N TYR A 245 -7.69 -2.58 6.84
CA TYR A 245 -6.72 -3.66 6.79
C TYR A 245 -7.39 -5.01 7.07
N PRO A 246 -7.19 -6.04 6.24
CA PRO A 246 -7.66 -7.39 6.52
C PRO A 246 -6.66 -8.14 7.41
N ALA A 247 -7.13 -8.79 8.46
CA ALA A 247 -6.36 -9.76 9.24
C ALA A 247 -6.77 -11.17 8.84
N GLN A 248 -5.79 -12.03 8.57
CA GLN A 248 -6.03 -13.41 8.17
C GLN A 248 -5.98 -14.32 9.38
N THR A 249 -7.14 -14.84 9.79
CA THR A 249 -7.23 -15.78 10.91
C THR A 249 -7.58 -17.17 10.42
N ILE A 250 -7.41 -18.17 11.28
CA ILE A 250 -7.84 -19.56 10.98
C ILE A 250 -9.34 -19.70 10.69
N TYR A 251 -10.16 -18.76 11.21
CA TYR A 251 -11.62 -18.75 11.04
C TYR A 251 -12.07 -17.91 9.82
N GLY A 252 -11.13 -17.36 9.06
CA GLY A 252 -11.37 -16.51 7.90
C GLY A 252 -10.82 -15.08 8.07
N LEU A 253 -11.19 -14.20 7.15
CA LEU A 253 -10.74 -12.80 7.15
C LEU A 253 -11.54 -11.96 8.14
N LEU A 254 -10.82 -11.17 8.94
CA LEU A 254 -11.38 -10.10 9.76
C LEU A 254 -11.06 -8.74 9.13
N GLY A 255 -12.08 -7.93 8.91
CA GLY A 255 -11.90 -6.57 8.41
C GLY A 255 -11.68 -5.58 9.56
N ILE A 256 -10.55 -4.91 9.56
CA ILE A 256 -10.19 -3.87 10.53
C ILE A 256 -10.30 -2.53 9.84
N LYS A 257 -10.98 -1.55 10.47
CA LYS A 257 -11.03 -0.17 10.01
C LYS A 257 -10.69 0.75 11.17
N ILE A 258 -9.72 1.64 10.95
CA ILE A 258 -9.26 2.60 11.96
C ILE A 258 -9.37 4.01 11.38
N TRP A 259 -9.92 4.91 12.15
CA TRP A 259 -9.98 6.35 11.91
C TRP A 259 -9.29 7.06 13.05
N ILE A 260 -8.36 7.94 12.72
CA ILE A 260 -7.59 8.73 13.69
C ILE A 260 -7.75 10.19 13.33
N TYR A 261 -8.19 10.99 14.27
CA TYR A 261 -8.24 12.43 14.14
C TYR A 261 -6.99 13.02 14.79
N LYS A 262 -6.10 13.60 13.98
CA LYS A 262 -4.85 14.18 14.44
C LYS A 262 -5.08 15.61 14.92
N THR A 263 -4.33 16.02 15.92
CA THR A 263 -4.25 17.42 16.33
C THR A 263 -3.60 18.22 15.19
N SER A 264 -4.25 19.31 14.82
CA SER A 264 -3.80 20.24 13.78
C SER A 264 -2.63 21.07 14.26
#